data_60532c201abd6d00e4bbbf7d1255e6c9
#
_entry.id   60532c201abd6d00e4bbbf7d1255e6c9
#
_cell.length_a   1.000
_cell.length_b   1.000
_cell.length_c   1.000
_cell.angle_alpha   90.00
_cell.angle_beta   90.00
_cell.angle_gamma   90.00
#
_symmetry.space_group_name_H-M   'P 1'
#
loop_
_entity.id
_entity.type
_entity.pdbx_description
1 polymer ?
#
loop_
_entity_poly.entity_id
_entity_poly.type
_entity_poly.pdbx_seq_one_letter_code
_entity_poly.pdbx_strand_id
1 'polypeptide(L)'
;MFDDTIAAIATPLADGAISIIRVSGEQAVEIVNSIFSKDLTHKQSHSITYGFIQQDGAPVDEVLVSLFRAPKTYTREDVVEINCHGGQFVTRKILRMLLENGARLARAGEFTERAFLNGRIDLSQAEAVQDMVEASNDQAAGMAVRQIKGSIRKLLQPLIDSLMDLIAAIEVNIDYPEYDDVEEMT
;
A
#
# COMPACT_ATOMS: atom_id res chain seq x y z
N MET A 1 -8.20 -2.42 -11.45
CA MET A 1 -7.11 -1.44 -11.30
C MET A 1 -7.78 -0.12 -10.96
N PHE A 2 -7.31 0.61 -9.99
CA PHE A 2 -7.88 1.92 -9.67
C PHE A 2 -7.38 2.94 -10.69
N ASP A 3 -8.27 3.74 -11.27
CA ASP A 3 -7.92 4.73 -12.28
C ASP A 3 -7.55 6.09 -11.65
N ASP A 4 -7.71 6.23 -10.31
CA ASP A 4 -7.47 7.46 -9.58
C ASP A 4 -6.21 7.39 -8.70
N THR A 5 -5.54 8.51 -8.55
CA THR A 5 -4.41 8.69 -7.63
C THR A 5 -4.89 9.32 -6.35
N ILE A 6 -4.55 8.73 -5.21
CA ILE A 6 -4.96 9.18 -3.88
C ILE A 6 -3.81 9.83 -3.11
N ALA A 7 -4.15 10.79 -2.26
CA ALA A 7 -3.20 11.43 -1.34
C ALA A 7 -3.80 11.56 0.06
N ALA A 8 -2.97 11.40 1.08
CA ALA A 8 -3.33 11.68 2.48
C ALA A 8 -2.11 12.04 3.32
N ILE A 9 -2.36 12.71 4.45
CA ILE A 9 -1.38 12.89 5.50
C ILE A 9 -1.24 11.56 6.25
N ALA A 10 -0.04 10.99 6.25
CA ALA A 10 0.25 9.66 6.82
C ALA A 10 0.72 9.72 8.29
N THR A 11 1.02 10.89 8.80
CA THR A 11 1.40 11.15 10.20
C THR A 11 0.25 11.77 10.98
N PRO A 12 0.22 11.70 12.33
CA PRO A 12 -0.74 12.46 13.10
C PRO A 12 -0.67 13.96 12.78
N LEU A 13 -1.83 14.60 12.63
CA LEU A 13 -1.90 16.04 12.34
C LEU A 13 -1.74 16.85 13.64
N ALA A 14 -0.51 16.97 14.09
CA ALA A 14 -0.08 17.75 15.25
C ALA A 14 1.21 18.51 14.90
N ASP A 15 1.52 19.56 15.65
CA ASP A 15 2.78 20.27 15.46
C ASP A 15 3.95 19.37 15.88
N GLY A 16 4.88 19.16 14.95
CA GLY A 16 6.03 18.27 15.13
C GLY A 16 7.18 18.66 14.20
N ALA A 17 8.26 17.91 14.25
CA ALA A 17 9.43 18.19 13.40
C ALA A 17 9.16 17.81 11.94
N ILE A 18 8.46 16.73 11.68
CA ILE A 18 8.23 16.16 10.34
C ILE A 18 6.77 15.74 10.20
N SER A 19 6.21 15.96 9.01
CA SER A 19 4.97 15.35 8.55
C SER A 19 5.19 14.63 7.23
N ILE A 20 4.46 13.54 7.01
CA ILE A 20 4.55 12.76 5.78
C ILE A 20 3.20 12.81 5.06
N ILE A 21 3.23 13.18 3.78
CA ILE A 21 2.09 13.09 2.88
C ILE A 21 2.38 11.99 1.89
N ARG A 22 1.50 10.99 1.81
CA ARG A 22 1.62 9.86 0.89
C ARG A 22 0.69 10.05 -0.29
N VAL A 23 1.22 9.79 -1.49
CA VAL A 23 0.49 9.77 -2.75
C VAL A 23 0.64 8.38 -3.35
N SER A 24 -0.45 7.76 -3.84
CA SER A 24 -0.43 6.42 -4.46
C SER A 24 -1.35 6.38 -5.67
N GLY A 25 -0.89 5.81 -6.76
CA GLY A 25 -1.62 5.65 -8.01
C GLY A 25 -0.73 5.83 -9.23
N GLU A 26 -1.30 5.60 -10.40
CA GLU A 26 -0.57 5.66 -11.67
C GLU A 26 0.05 7.05 -11.94
N GLN A 27 -0.67 8.12 -11.57
CA GLN A 27 -0.23 9.51 -11.77
C GLN A 27 0.52 10.10 -10.57
N ALA A 28 0.91 9.29 -9.56
CA ALA A 28 1.51 9.79 -8.32
C ALA A 28 2.78 10.63 -8.58
N VAL A 29 3.62 10.19 -9.51
CA VAL A 29 4.86 10.88 -9.85
C VAL A 29 4.59 12.18 -10.61
N GLU A 30 3.67 12.17 -11.56
CA GLU A 30 3.31 13.34 -12.36
C GLU A 30 2.70 14.44 -11.48
N ILE A 31 1.76 14.07 -10.60
CA ILE A 31 1.11 14.99 -9.67
C ILE A 31 2.14 15.62 -8.72
N VAL A 32 3.08 14.85 -8.18
CA VAL A 32 4.12 15.40 -7.31
C VAL A 32 5.09 16.28 -8.08
N ASN A 33 5.47 15.90 -9.31
CA ASN A 33 6.32 16.72 -10.17
C ASN A 33 5.73 18.10 -10.46
N SER A 34 4.41 18.25 -10.52
CA SER A 34 3.77 19.54 -10.79
C SER A 34 4.00 20.60 -9.70
N ILE A 35 4.31 20.15 -8.47
CA ILE A 35 4.54 21.03 -7.30
C ILE A 35 5.95 20.94 -6.73
N PHE A 36 6.81 20.04 -7.26
CA PHE A 36 8.14 19.78 -6.74
C PHE A 36 9.23 20.41 -7.64
N SER A 37 10.26 20.97 -7.06
CA SER A 37 11.32 21.71 -7.77
C SER A 37 12.27 20.83 -8.61
N LYS A 38 12.14 19.51 -8.55
CA LYS A 38 12.98 18.56 -9.29
C LYS A 38 12.13 17.48 -9.95
N ASP A 39 12.58 17.03 -11.12
CA ASP A 39 11.93 15.94 -11.85
C ASP A 39 12.23 14.58 -11.21
N LEU A 40 11.17 13.82 -10.94
CA LEU A 40 11.19 12.45 -10.41
C LEU A 40 11.00 11.39 -11.51
N THR A 41 10.66 11.79 -12.74
CA THR A 41 10.26 10.87 -13.83
C THR A 41 11.29 9.78 -14.09
N HIS A 42 12.57 10.15 -14.12
CA HIS A 42 13.67 9.22 -14.42
C HIS A 42 14.43 8.75 -13.17
N LYS A 43 13.94 9.06 -11.98
CA LYS A 43 14.56 8.60 -10.73
C LYS A 43 14.30 7.11 -10.50
N GLN A 44 15.28 6.44 -9.93
CA GLN A 44 15.16 5.04 -9.54
C GLN A 44 14.18 4.87 -8.38
N SER A 45 13.52 3.73 -8.35
CA SER A 45 12.70 3.32 -7.21
C SER A 45 13.54 3.22 -5.93
N HIS A 46 12.92 3.45 -4.77
CA HIS A 46 13.55 3.41 -3.45
C HIS A 46 14.66 4.47 -3.32
N SER A 47 14.43 5.65 -3.87
CA SER A 47 15.35 6.80 -3.79
C SER A 47 14.71 7.98 -3.07
N ILE A 48 15.55 8.81 -2.47
CA ILE A 48 15.15 10.05 -1.80
C ILE A 48 15.76 11.23 -2.57
N THR A 49 14.93 12.23 -2.84
CA THR A 49 15.34 13.46 -3.52
C THR A 49 15.06 14.67 -2.65
N TYR A 50 16.09 15.42 -2.32
CA TYR A 50 15.97 16.72 -1.65
C TYR A 50 15.51 17.79 -2.64
N GLY A 51 14.60 18.67 -2.20
CA GLY A 51 14.12 19.80 -3.02
C GLY A 51 13.11 20.65 -2.28
N PHE A 52 12.35 21.44 -3.04
CA PHE A 52 11.34 22.36 -2.52
C PHE A 52 9.97 22.05 -3.12
N ILE A 53 8.93 22.12 -2.32
CA ILE A 53 7.57 22.27 -2.83
C ILE A 53 7.40 23.71 -3.24
N GLN A 54 6.85 23.94 -4.42
CA GLN A 54 6.69 25.26 -5.03
C GLN A 54 5.24 25.49 -5.43
N GLN A 55 4.79 26.73 -5.27
CA GLN A 55 3.52 27.23 -5.79
C GLN A 55 3.79 28.48 -6.60
N ASP A 56 3.40 28.49 -7.88
CA ASP A 56 3.62 29.61 -8.80
C ASP A 56 5.11 30.08 -8.83
N GLY A 57 6.03 29.11 -8.73
CA GLY A 57 7.48 29.37 -8.71
C GLY A 57 8.04 29.83 -7.35
N ALA A 58 7.19 30.09 -6.36
CA ALA A 58 7.63 30.46 -5.01
C ALA A 58 7.79 29.22 -4.12
N PRO A 59 8.86 29.10 -3.32
CA PRO A 59 9.04 27.97 -2.41
C PRO A 59 8.01 28.03 -1.27
N VAL A 60 7.38 26.89 -1.00
CA VAL A 60 6.42 26.66 0.09
C VAL A 60 7.07 25.99 1.27
N ASP A 61 7.86 24.93 1.01
CA ASP A 61 8.59 24.19 2.03
C ASP A 61 9.79 23.46 1.44
N GLU A 62 10.79 23.22 2.28
CA GLU A 62 11.96 22.38 1.99
C GLU A 62 11.67 20.95 2.39
N VAL A 63 11.81 20.00 1.47
CA VAL A 63 11.31 18.63 1.66
C VAL A 63 12.28 17.56 1.17
N LEU A 64 12.09 16.35 1.71
CA LEU A 64 12.64 15.11 1.16
C LEU A 64 11.50 14.33 0.51
N VAL A 65 11.64 13.99 -0.76
CA VAL A 65 10.66 13.20 -1.50
C VAL A 65 11.20 11.79 -1.73
N SER A 66 10.50 10.80 -1.18
CA SER A 66 10.81 9.37 -1.36
C SER A 66 9.96 8.80 -2.48
N LEU A 67 10.59 8.12 -3.43
CA LEU A 67 9.95 7.53 -4.61
C LEU A 67 10.01 6.00 -4.56
N PHE A 68 8.87 5.36 -4.75
CA PHE A 68 8.70 3.90 -4.83
C PHE A 68 7.89 3.55 -6.08
N ARG A 69 8.50 2.81 -7.03
CA ARG A 69 7.86 2.37 -8.27
C ARG A 69 7.20 1.01 -8.11
N ALA A 70 6.03 0.88 -8.70
CA ALA A 70 5.33 -0.38 -8.85
C ALA A 70 6.26 -1.48 -9.44
N PRO A 71 6.04 -2.77 -9.11
CA PRO A 71 5.08 -3.30 -8.14
C PRO A 71 5.64 -3.44 -6.70
N LYS A 72 6.89 -3.05 -6.44
CA LYS A 72 7.56 -3.20 -5.13
C LYS A 72 7.25 -2.03 -4.19
N THR A 73 5.96 -1.81 -3.92
CA THR A 73 5.44 -0.72 -3.08
C THR A 73 4.39 -1.24 -2.09
N TYR A 74 3.90 -0.39 -1.21
CA TYR A 74 2.85 -0.78 -0.25
C TYR A 74 1.53 -1.14 -0.94
N THR A 75 1.12 -0.38 -1.95
CA THR A 75 -0.14 -0.57 -2.67
C THR A 75 0.00 -1.36 -3.97
N ARG A 76 1.23 -1.72 -4.39
CA ARG A 76 1.60 -2.17 -5.73
C ARG A 76 1.37 -1.14 -6.84
N GLU A 77 1.06 0.09 -6.51
CA GLU A 77 1.03 1.25 -7.41
C GLU A 77 2.32 2.06 -7.26
N ASP A 78 2.53 3.07 -8.09
CA ASP A 78 3.58 4.07 -7.81
C ASP A 78 3.21 4.83 -6.53
N VAL A 79 4.18 4.93 -5.62
CA VAL A 79 4.01 5.63 -4.33
C VAL A 79 5.06 6.71 -4.20
N VAL A 80 4.62 7.90 -3.81
CA VAL A 80 5.51 9.02 -3.46
C VAL A 80 5.19 9.49 -2.05
N GLU A 81 6.22 9.64 -1.22
CA GLU A 81 6.08 10.21 0.12
C GLU A 81 6.84 11.52 0.20
N ILE A 82 6.14 12.59 0.58
CA ILE A 82 6.69 13.93 0.79
C ILE A 82 6.90 14.11 2.29
N ASN A 83 8.15 14.16 2.71
CA ASN A 83 8.54 14.46 4.09
C ASN A 83 8.75 15.95 4.20
N CYS A 84 7.78 16.68 4.75
CA CYS A 84 7.74 18.10 4.94
C CYS A 84 7.90 18.49 6.42
N HIS A 85 8.06 19.77 6.71
CA HIS A 85 8.02 20.25 8.09
C HIS A 85 6.65 19.99 8.72
N GLY A 86 6.65 19.57 9.99
CA GLY A 86 5.47 19.04 10.70
C GLY A 86 4.48 20.09 11.22
N GLY A 87 4.48 21.30 10.62
CA GLY A 87 3.49 22.33 10.93
C GLY A 87 2.14 22.02 10.24
N GLN A 88 1.04 22.06 11.00
CA GLN A 88 -0.29 21.72 10.48
C GLN A 88 -0.68 22.53 9.25
N PHE A 89 -0.33 23.83 9.22
CA PHE A 89 -0.64 24.71 8.09
C PHE A 89 0.08 24.27 6.81
N VAL A 90 1.40 24.05 6.89
CA VAL A 90 2.23 23.67 5.74
C VAL A 90 1.80 22.30 5.20
N THR A 91 1.60 21.33 6.10
CA THR A 91 1.16 19.98 5.74
C THR A 91 -0.18 19.99 5.00
N ARG A 92 -1.18 20.74 5.51
CA ARG A 92 -2.49 20.89 4.85
C ARG A 92 -2.38 21.65 3.52
N LYS A 93 -1.50 22.64 3.43
CA LYS A 93 -1.27 23.40 2.20
C LYS A 93 -0.71 22.47 1.11
N ILE A 94 0.30 21.66 1.41
CA ILE A 94 0.89 20.73 0.45
C ILE A 94 -0.14 19.69 0.01
N LEU A 95 -0.92 19.10 0.95
CA LEU A 95 -2.00 18.18 0.58
C LEU A 95 -3.01 18.85 -0.37
N ARG A 96 -3.45 20.06 -0.08
CA ARG A 96 -4.36 20.81 -0.96
C ARG A 96 -3.79 20.98 -2.37
N MET A 97 -2.51 21.36 -2.48
CA MET A 97 -1.84 21.49 -3.78
C MET A 97 -1.86 20.19 -4.57
N LEU A 98 -1.63 19.03 -3.92
CA LEU A 98 -1.73 17.72 -4.57
C LEU A 98 -3.16 17.44 -5.08
N LEU A 99 -4.19 17.78 -4.28
CA LEU A 99 -5.59 17.62 -4.67
C LEU A 99 -5.96 18.53 -5.85
N GLU A 100 -5.48 19.78 -5.87
CA GLU A 100 -5.67 20.73 -6.97
C GLU A 100 -4.98 20.28 -8.26
N ASN A 101 -3.94 19.44 -8.17
CA ASN A 101 -3.21 18.89 -9.31
C ASN A 101 -3.66 17.45 -9.70
N GLY A 102 -4.83 17.00 -9.24
CA GLY A 102 -5.46 15.78 -9.75
C GLY A 102 -5.45 14.58 -8.79
N ALA A 103 -4.82 14.67 -7.63
CA ALA A 103 -5.00 13.65 -6.61
C ALA A 103 -6.40 13.77 -5.97
N ARG A 104 -6.96 12.63 -5.55
CA ARG A 104 -8.15 12.58 -4.70
C ARG A 104 -7.72 12.35 -3.24
N LEU A 105 -8.46 12.94 -2.29
CA LEU A 105 -8.25 12.64 -0.87
C LEU A 105 -8.56 11.15 -0.61
N ALA A 106 -7.60 10.45 0.00
CA ALA A 106 -7.80 9.05 0.39
C ALA A 106 -8.85 8.91 1.49
N ARG A 107 -9.65 7.85 1.41
CA ARG A 107 -10.53 7.42 2.50
C ARG A 107 -9.71 6.80 3.64
N ALA A 108 -10.29 6.69 4.83
CA ALA A 108 -9.66 5.97 5.93
C ALA A 108 -9.39 4.51 5.52
N GLY A 109 -8.15 4.03 5.73
CA GLY A 109 -7.73 2.67 5.38
C GLY A 109 -7.49 2.39 3.89
N GLU A 110 -7.71 3.36 2.98
CA GLU A 110 -7.69 3.12 1.54
C GLU A 110 -6.35 2.62 0.98
N PHE A 111 -5.22 3.02 1.53
CA PHE A 111 -3.93 2.46 1.12
C PHE A 111 -3.83 0.96 1.40
N THR A 112 -4.35 0.52 2.54
CA THR A 112 -4.39 -0.91 2.92
C THR A 112 -5.43 -1.67 2.08
N GLU A 113 -6.59 -1.06 1.80
CA GLU A 113 -7.58 -1.59 0.87
C GLU A 113 -6.97 -1.84 -0.52
N ARG A 114 -6.22 -0.87 -1.08
CA ARG A 114 -5.51 -1.03 -2.36
C ARG A 114 -4.43 -2.11 -2.30
N ALA A 115 -3.68 -2.20 -1.21
CA ALA A 115 -2.71 -3.26 -1.02
C ALA A 115 -3.36 -4.65 -1.05
N PHE A 116 -4.55 -4.81 -0.47
CA PHE A 116 -5.34 -6.04 -0.51
C PHE A 116 -5.88 -6.31 -1.92
N LEU A 117 -6.57 -5.35 -2.54
CA LEU A 117 -7.18 -5.52 -3.86
C LEU A 117 -6.14 -5.75 -4.97
N ASN A 118 -4.95 -5.16 -4.85
CA ASN A 118 -3.82 -5.41 -5.75
C ASN A 118 -3.04 -6.70 -5.40
N GLY A 119 -3.52 -7.50 -4.46
CA GLY A 119 -2.97 -8.82 -4.11
C GLY A 119 -1.60 -8.79 -3.43
N ARG A 120 -1.21 -7.66 -2.80
CA ARG A 120 0.02 -7.60 -2.00
C ARG A 120 -0.12 -8.29 -0.66
N ILE A 121 -1.27 -8.11 -0.01
CA ILE A 121 -1.62 -8.69 1.29
C ILE A 121 -2.97 -9.39 1.18
N ASP A 122 -3.20 -10.38 2.03
CA ASP A 122 -4.53 -10.99 2.22
C ASP A 122 -5.35 -10.22 3.27
N LEU A 123 -6.63 -10.63 3.44
CA LEU A 123 -7.54 -9.94 4.35
C LEU A 123 -7.05 -10.00 5.79
N SER A 124 -6.54 -11.14 6.23
CA SER A 124 -6.03 -11.30 7.60
C SER A 124 -4.80 -10.42 7.86
N GLN A 125 -3.96 -10.22 6.85
CA GLN A 125 -2.84 -9.29 6.92
C GLN A 125 -3.30 -7.83 6.94
N ALA A 126 -4.37 -7.49 6.20
CA ALA A 126 -4.94 -6.15 6.21
C ALA A 126 -5.53 -5.80 7.58
N GLU A 127 -6.23 -6.72 8.23
CA GLU A 127 -6.71 -6.58 9.62
C GLU A 127 -5.55 -6.40 10.60
N ALA A 128 -4.49 -7.19 10.45
CA ALA A 128 -3.32 -7.11 11.32
C ALA A 128 -2.54 -5.78 11.21
N VAL A 129 -2.67 -5.05 10.09
CA VAL A 129 -2.13 -3.68 9.99
C VAL A 129 -2.84 -2.74 10.97
N GLN A 130 -4.17 -2.86 11.11
CA GLN A 130 -4.95 -2.10 12.08
C GLN A 130 -4.58 -2.50 13.51
N ASP A 131 -4.52 -3.81 13.81
CA ASP A 131 -4.12 -4.32 15.11
C ASP A 131 -2.74 -3.81 15.54
N MET A 132 -1.80 -3.70 14.58
CA MET A 132 -0.46 -3.17 14.84
C MET A 132 -0.48 -1.68 15.21
N VAL A 133 -1.33 -0.89 14.57
CA VAL A 133 -1.48 0.55 14.87
C VAL A 133 -2.12 0.77 16.24
N GLU A 134 -3.05 -0.11 16.63
CA GLU A 134 -3.79 -0.02 17.91
C GLU A 134 -3.09 -0.77 19.06
N ALA A 135 -2.00 -1.48 18.79
CA ALA A 135 -1.30 -2.27 19.80
C ALA A 135 -0.81 -1.40 20.96
N SER A 136 -1.21 -1.78 22.17
CA SER A 136 -0.87 -1.06 23.43
C SER A 136 0.17 -1.76 24.29
N ASN A 137 0.64 -2.94 23.87
CA ASN A 137 1.65 -3.73 24.58
C ASN A 137 2.42 -4.65 23.62
N ASP A 138 3.57 -5.18 24.09
CA ASP A 138 4.47 -6.04 23.30
C ASP A 138 3.80 -7.33 22.81
N GLN A 139 2.88 -7.89 23.58
CA GLN A 139 2.17 -9.11 23.21
C GLN A 139 1.25 -8.86 22.01
N ALA A 140 0.44 -7.79 22.04
CA ALA A 140 -0.44 -7.39 20.95
C ALA A 140 0.36 -7.06 19.69
N ALA A 141 1.41 -6.24 19.81
CA ALA A 141 2.31 -5.93 18.70
C ALA A 141 2.95 -7.18 18.10
N GLY A 142 3.44 -8.11 18.94
CA GLY A 142 4.03 -9.36 18.50
C GLY A 142 3.03 -10.30 17.78
N MET A 143 1.76 -10.30 18.18
CA MET A 143 0.70 -11.03 17.46
C MET A 143 0.43 -10.41 16.09
N ALA A 144 0.23 -9.10 16.02
CA ALA A 144 0.02 -8.38 14.77
C ALA A 144 1.16 -8.59 13.77
N VAL A 145 2.43 -8.49 14.21
CA VAL A 145 3.60 -8.75 13.34
C VAL A 145 3.60 -10.16 12.76
N ARG A 146 3.27 -11.19 13.57
CA ARG A 146 3.17 -12.56 13.06
C ARG A 146 2.09 -12.70 12.00
N GLN A 147 0.95 -12.06 12.22
CA GLN A 147 -0.17 -12.09 11.28
C GLN A 147 0.16 -11.33 9.98
N ILE A 148 0.78 -10.15 10.06
CA ILE A 148 1.30 -9.40 8.88
C ILE A 148 2.26 -10.27 8.05
N LYS A 149 3.07 -11.12 8.69
CA LYS A 149 3.97 -12.07 7.99
C LYS A 149 3.23 -13.24 7.32
N GLY A 150 1.91 -13.31 7.40
CA GLY A 150 1.10 -14.34 6.74
C GLY A 150 1.19 -15.72 7.41
N SER A 151 1.34 -15.78 8.74
CA SER A 151 1.43 -17.03 9.49
C SER A 151 0.16 -17.89 9.37
N ILE A 152 -1.03 -17.25 9.34
CA ILE A 152 -2.32 -17.95 9.20
C ILE A 152 -2.43 -18.61 7.82
N ARG A 153 -2.12 -17.89 6.75
CA ARG A 153 -2.14 -18.43 5.39
C ARG A 153 -1.20 -19.62 5.24
N LYS A 154 0.02 -19.52 5.77
CA LYS A 154 1.00 -20.62 5.74
C LYS A 154 0.51 -21.86 6.50
N LEU A 155 -0.22 -21.66 7.59
CA LEU A 155 -0.80 -22.76 8.38
C LEU A 155 -1.94 -23.45 7.63
N LEU A 156 -2.78 -22.70 6.92
CA LEU A 156 -3.95 -23.21 6.21
C LEU A 156 -3.62 -23.75 4.80
N GLN A 157 -2.52 -23.31 4.18
CA GLN A 157 -2.19 -23.68 2.80
C GLN A 157 -2.13 -25.20 2.57
N PRO A 158 -1.50 -26.02 3.41
CA PRO A 158 -1.49 -27.47 3.21
C PRO A 158 -2.89 -28.11 3.22
N LEU A 159 -3.81 -27.57 4.04
CA LEU A 159 -5.19 -28.04 4.09
C LEU A 159 -5.96 -27.65 2.82
N ILE A 160 -5.76 -26.41 2.35
CA ILE A 160 -6.35 -25.92 1.10
C ILE A 160 -5.86 -26.77 -0.08
N ASP A 161 -4.56 -27.04 -0.17
CA ASP A 161 -3.96 -27.85 -1.23
C ASP A 161 -4.57 -29.27 -1.22
N SER A 162 -4.68 -29.92 -0.04
CA SER A 162 -5.30 -31.24 0.09
C SER A 162 -6.78 -31.26 -0.32
N LEU A 163 -7.54 -30.20 -0.01
CA LEU A 163 -8.93 -30.07 -0.44
C LEU A 163 -9.05 -29.86 -1.95
N MET A 164 -8.15 -29.10 -2.55
CA MET A 164 -8.12 -28.90 -4.00
C MET A 164 -7.78 -30.20 -4.74
N ASP A 165 -6.83 -30.99 -4.22
CA ASP A 165 -6.48 -32.30 -4.78
C ASP A 165 -7.69 -33.28 -4.71
N LEU A 166 -8.42 -33.27 -3.59
CA LEU A 166 -9.64 -34.06 -3.42
C LEU A 166 -10.73 -33.63 -4.41
N ILE A 167 -10.97 -32.35 -4.57
CA ILE A 167 -11.96 -31.82 -5.52
C ILE A 167 -11.57 -32.24 -6.94
N ALA A 168 -10.30 -32.07 -7.33
CA ALA A 168 -9.82 -32.46 -8.64
C ALA A 168 -10.00 -33.96 -8.91
N ALA A 169 -9.73 -34.82 -7.91
CA ALA A 169 -9.97 -36.26 -8.02
C ALA A 169 -11.46 -36.58 -8.20
N ILE A 170 -12.35 -35.91 -7.47
CA ILE A 170 -13.82 -36.08 -7.62
C ILE A 170 -14.29 -35.64 -8.99
N GLU A 171 -13.81 -34.46 -9.50
CA GLU A 171 -14.16 -33.96 -10.84
C GLU A 171 -13.74 -34.94 -11.94
N VAL A 172 -12.51 -35.50 -11.85
CA VAL A 172 -12.04 -36.51 -12.81
C VAL A 172 -12.93 -37.75 -12.78
N ASN A 173 -13.35 -38.25 -11.60
CA ASN A 173 -14.26 -39.40 -11.50
C ASN A 173 -15.66 -39.13 -12.05
N ILE A 174 -16.13 -37.87 -11.99
CA ILE A 174 -17.45 -37.49 -12.54
C ILE A 174 -17.37 -37.39 -14.07
N ASP A 175 -16.31 -36.74 -14.57
CA ASP A 175 -16.17 -36.44 -16.01
C ASP A 175 -15.71 -37.66 -16.83
N TYR A 176 -14.97 -38.57 -16.19
CA TYR A 176 -14.38 -39.75 -16.84
C TYR A 176 -14.62 -41.05 -16.02
N PRO A 177 -15.87 -41.48 -15.81
CA PRO A 177 -16.20 -42.63 -14.98
C PRO A 177 -15.69 -43.97 -15.54
N GLU A 178 -15.13 -44.00 -16.76
CA GLU A 178 -14.63 -45.23 -17.42
C GLU A 178 -13.11 -45.44 -17.17
N TYR A 179 -12.43 -44.53 -16.47
CA TYR A 179 -11.02 -44.70 -16.12
C TYR A 179 -10.89 -45.28 -14.72
N ASP A 180 -10.68 -46.62 -14.65
CA ASP A 180 -10.48 -47.39 -13.41
C ASP A 180 -9.13 -47.08 -12.69
N ASP A 181 -8.33 -46.13 -13.19
CA ASP A 181 -6.98 -45.84 -12.66
C ASP A 181 -6.94 -44.78 -11.54
N VAL A 182 -8.07 -44.26 -11.11
CA VAL A 182 -8.15 -43.34 -9.97
C VAL A 182 -8.40 -44.13 -8.70
N GLU A 183 -7.41 -44.23 -7.82
CA GLU A 183 -7.54 -44.88 -6.51
C GLU A 183 -8.80 -44.42 -5.79
N GLU A 184 -9.72 -45.34 -5.45
CA GLU A 184 -10.85 -45.06 -4.57
C GLU A 184 -10.31 -44.60 -3.22
N MET A 185 -10.48 -43.31 -2.93
CA MET A 185 -10.16 -42.77 -1.60
C MET A 185 -11.18 -43.33 -0.58
N THR A 186 -10.77 -44.33 0.17
CA THR A 186 -11.46 -44.82 1.36
C THR A 186 -11.09 -44.04 2.61
#